data_53af6df92fb4224935e55d29dfc1b945
#
_entry.id   53af6df92fb4224935e55d29dfc1b945
#
_cell.length_a   1.000
_cell.length_b   1.000
_cell.length_c   1.000
_cell.angle_alpha   90.00
_cell.angle_beta   90.00
_cell.angle_gamma   90.00
#
_symmetry.space_group_name_H-M   'P 1'
#
loop_
_entity.id
_entity.type
_entity.pdbx_description
1 polymer ?
#
loop_
_entity_poly.entity_id
_entity_poly.type
_entity_poly.pdbx_seq_one_letter_code
_entity_poly.pdbx_strand_id
1 'polypeptide(L)'
;MGGQIGKLQADFKAKFNDDFYVADIYAELQLLSEAMAKAKSTDPVKVAAALEGLRLKSYNGDIEMRKTDHQLQQDLWISVWQKTDAKNPYSVENTGYTFAPVAHYDSYVASTPTSCQMKHGV
;
A
#
# COMPACT_ATOMS: atom_id res chain seq x y z
N MET A 1 -9.47 -9.82 3.83
CA MET A 1 -8.01 -9.62 3.77
C MET A 1 -7.32 -10.73 4.53
N GLY A 2 -6.33 -11.37 3.96
CA GLY A 2 -5.56 -12.47 4.57
C GLY A 2 -4.11 -12.04 4.83
N GLY A 3 -3.31 -12.97 5.39
CA GLY A 3 -1.88 -12.76 5.61
C GLY A 3 -1.53 -11.81 6.76
N GLN A 4 -0.33 -11.24 6.68
CA GLN A 4 0.26 -10.42 7.74
C GLN A 4 -0.56 -9.18 8.08
N ILE A 5 -1.11 -8.49 7.08
CA ILE A 5 -1.91 -7.28 7.30
C ILE A 5 -3.25 -7.59 7.96
N GLY A 6 -3.88 -8.73 7.62
CA GLY A 6 -5.13 -9.14 8.27
C GLY A 6 -4.93 -9.41 9.76
N LYS A 7 -3.78 -10.02 10.13
CA LYS A 7 -3.41 -10.19 11.53
C LYS A 7 -3.17 -8.84 12.22
N LEU A 8 -2.44 -7.93 11.59
CA LEU A 8 -2.18 -6.60 12.14
C LEU A 8 -3.48 -5.82 12.41
N GLN A 9 -4.43 -5.86 11.46
CA GLN A 9 -5.74 -5.25 11.62
C GLN A 9 -6.52 -5.85 12.80
N ALA A 10 -6.53 -7.18 12.91
CA ALA A 10 -7.22 -7.87 14.00
C ALA A 10 -6.60 -7.55 15.37
N ASP A 11 -5.28 -7.58 15.47
CA ASP A 11 -4.55 -7.25 16.70
C ASP A 11 -4.77 -5.77 17.10
N PHE A 12 -4.76 -4.87 16.13
CA PHE A 12 -5.03 -3.45 16.36
C PHE A 12 -6.46 -3.22 16.87
N LYS A 13 -7.45 -3.80 16.19
CA LYS A 13 -8.84 -3.70 16.61
C LYS A 13 -9.08 -4.28 18.01
N ALA A 14 -8.49 -5.42 18.32
CA ALA A 14 -8.58 -6.04 19.63
C ALA A 14 -7.96 -5.17 20.73
N LYS A 15 -6.87 -4.47 20.44
CA LYS A 15 -6.14 -3.65 21.41
C LYS A 15 -6.75 -2.26 21.61
N PHE A 16 -7.21 -1.62 20.53
CA PHE A 16 -7.62 -0.21 20.56
C PHE A 16 -9.12 -0.01 20.36
N ASN A 17 -9.89 -1.08 20.07
CA ASN A 17 -11.31 -1.03 19.67
C ASN A 17 -11.56 -0.08 18.51
N ASP A 18 -10.63 -0.03 17.58
CA ASP A 18 -10.62 0.86 16.43
C ASP A 18 -10.06 0.13 15.21
N ASP A 19 -10.33 0.61 14.01
CA ASP A 19 -9.84 0.00 12.79
C ASP A 19 -8.49 0.59 12.35
N PHE A 20 -7.69 -0.25 11.70
CA PHE A 20 -6.37 0.14 11.19
C PHE A 20 -6.47 0.66 9.76
N TYR A 21 -6.49 1.99 9.59
CA TYR A 21 -6.61 2.66 8.29
C TYR A 21 -5.29 3.02 7.63
N VAL A 22 -4.17 2.81 8.31
CA VAL A 22 -2.85 3.27 7.85
C VAL A 22 -2.06 2.20 7.10
N ALA A 23 -2.75 1.29 6.42
CA ALA A 23 -2.11 0.21 5.66
C ALA A 23 -1.17 0.74 4.55
N ASP A 24 -1.52 1.86 3.92
CA ASP A 24 -0.69 2.49 2.90
C ASP A 24 0.62 3.01 3.49
N ILE A 25 0.56 3.69 4.63
CA ILE A 25 1.76 4.14 5.37
C ILE A 25 2.65 2.96 5.77
N TYR A 26 2.07 1.82 6.12
CA TYR A 26 2.84 0.61 6.41
C TYR A 26 3.67 0.16 5.19
N ALA A 27 3.08 0.15 3.99
CA ALA A 27 3.78 -0.19 2.76
C ALA A 27 4.87 0.85 2.40
N GLU A 28 4.59 2.13 2.61
CA GLU A 28 5.56 3.22 2.39
C GLU A 28 6.76 3.10 3.32
N LEU A 29 6.55 2.80 4.60
CA LEU A 29 7.63 2.58 5.57
C LEU A 29 8.45 1.33 5.24
N GLN A 30 7.83 0.27 4.72
CA GLN A 30 8.55 -0.90 4.23
C GLN A 30 9.45 -0.53 3.03
N LEU A 31 8.92 0.20 2.03
CA LEU A 31 9.70 0.68 0.88
C LEU A 31 10.89 1.55 1.33
N LEU A 32 10.65 2.47 2.25
CA LEU A 32 11.69 3.34 2.77
C LEU A 32 12.80 2.53 3.49
N SER A 33 12.41 1.58 4.31
CA SER A 33 13.34 0.68 5.01
C SER A 33 14.20 -0.13 4.03
N GLU A 34 13.58 -0.72 3.02
CA GLU A 34 14.29 -1.47 1.96
C GLU A 34 15.22 -0.57 1.14
N ALA A 35 14.79 0.66 0.84
CA ALA A 35 15.63 1.63 0.14
C ALA A 35 16.87 2.03 0.96
N MET A 36 16.72 2.26 2.27
CA MET A 36 17.84 2.51 3.17
C MET A 36 18.81 1.34 3.23
N ALA A 37 18.28 0.11 3.32
CA ALA A 37 19.09 -1.10 3.32
C ALA A 37 19.86 -1.27 1.99
N LYS A 38 19.19 -1.03 0.85
CA LYS A 38 19.79 -1.07 -0.48
C LYS A 38 20.87 0.00 -0.67
N ALA A 39 20.60 1.22 -0.21
CA ALA A 39 21.55 2.34 -0.25
C ALA A 39 22.69 2.19 0.75
N LYS A 40 22.54 1.34 1.78
CA LYS A 40 23.42 1.27 2.96
C LYS A 40 23.66 2.66 3.59
N SER A 41 22.61 3.48 3.61
CA SER A 41 22.69 4.89 4.00
C SER A 41 21.34 5.41 4.43
N THR A 42 21.34 6.42 5.30
CA THR A 42 20.17 7.25 5.62
C THR A 42 20.22 8.63 4.95
N ASP A 43 21.22 8.85 4.10
CA ASP A 43 21.30 10.06 3.28
C ASP A 43 20.11 10.15 2.34
N PRO A 44 19.31 11.24 2.36
CA PRO A 44 18.07 11.33 1.62
C PRO A 44 18.25 11.22 0.10
N VAL A 45 19.34 11.72 -0.45
CA VAL A 45 19.62 11.63 -1.90
C VAL A 45 19.91 10.20 -2.32
N LYS A 46 20.71 9.49 -1.53
CA LYS A 46 21.04 8.08 -1.78
C LYS A 46 19.81 7.18 -1.61
N VAL A 47 18.97 7.45 -0.61
CA VAL A 47 17.74 6.71 -0.37
C VAL A 47 16.74 6.96 -1.51
N ALA A 48 16.57 8.20 -1.95
CA ALA A 48 15.70 8.53 -3.07
C ALA A 48 16.14 7.81 -4.37
N ALA A 49 17.43 7.80 -4.67
CA ALA A 49 17.97 7.04 -5.80
C ALA A 49 17.75 5.52 -5.65
N ALA A 50 17.86 4.99 -4.42
CA ALA A 50 17.62 3.56 -4.16
C ALA A 50 16.16 3.15 -4.28
N LEU A 51 15.20 4.07 -4.07
CA LEU A 51 13.77 3.85 -4.29
C LEU A 51 13.45 3.61 -5.77
N GLU A 52 14.19 4.17 -6.70
CA GLU A 52 13.92 4.06 -8.13
C GLU A 52 13.88 2.61 -8.62
N GLY A 53 12.70 2.19 -9.09
CA GLY A 53 12.45 0.83 -9.54
C GLY A 53 12.46 -0.22 -8.42
N LEU A 54 12.43 0.19 -7.16
CA LEU A 54 12.35 -0.73 -6.03
C LEU A 54 11.00 -1.44 -6.04
N ARG A 55 11.05 -2.77 -5.94
CA ARG A 55 9.87 -3.63 -5.89
C ARG A 55 9.80 -4.36 -4.58
N LEU A 56 8.58 -4.55 -4.10
CA LEU A 56 8.36 -5.29 -2.87
C LEU A 56 6.98 -5.95 -2.88
N LYS A 57 6.85 -7.07 -2.17
CA LYS A 57 5.54 -7.68 -1.88
C LYS A 57 4.91 -6.99 -0.70
N SER A 58 3.79 -6.33 -0.94
CA SER A 58 3.00 -5.65 0.08
C SER A 58 1.67 -6.38 0.33
N TYR A 59 0.88 -5.87 1.24
CA TYR A 59 -0.48 -6.36 1.51
C TYR A 59 -1.41 -6.23 0.30
N ASN A 60 -1.12 -5.31 -0.62
CA ASN A 60 -1.89 -5.02 -1.84
C ASN A 60 -1.25 -5.63 -3.10
N GLY A 61 -0.51 -6.74 -2.95
CA GLY A 61 0.19 -7.38 -4.05
C GLY A 61 1.61 -6.86 -4.25
N ASP A 62 2.12 -7.03 -5.46
CA ASP A 62 3.44 -6.53 -5.83
C ASP A 62 3.35 -5.02 -6.09
N ILE A 63 4.22 -4.25 -5.43
CA ILE A 63 4.31 -2.80 -5.59
C ILE A 63 5.66 -2.40 -6.14
N GLU A 64 5.70 -1.31 -6.90
CA GLU A 64 6.93 -0.76 -7.48
C GLU A 64 6.95 0.76 -7.37
N MET A 65 8.09 1.31 -6.95
CA MET A 65 8.35 2.75 -7.03
C MET A 65 8.80 3.11 -8.44
N ARG A 66 7.98 3.83 -9.19
CA ARG A 66 8.27 4.21 -10.58
C ARG A 66 9.46 5.18 -10.66
N LYS A 67 10.41 4.89 -11.56
CA LYS A 67 11.63 5.70 -11.71
C LYS A 67 11.39 7.12 -12.18
N THR A 68 10.39 7.31 -13.04
CA THR A 68 10.18 8.57 -13.75
C THR A 68 9.66 9.70 -12.88
N ASP A 69 8.95 9.37 -11.79
CA ASP A 69 8.25 10.36 -10.97
C ASP A 69 8.03 9.94 -9.52
N HIS A 70 8.65 8.83 -9.10
CA HIS A 70 8.50 8.24 -7.77
C HIS A 70 7.02 7.96 -7.38
N GLN A 71 6.15 7.75 -8.36
CA GLN A 71 4.81 7.29 -8.08
C GLN A 71 4.82 5.80 -7.71
N LEU A 72 4.15 5.46 -6.63
CA LEU A 72 3.95 4.07 -6.26
C LEU A 72 2.94 3.40 -7.21
N GLN A 73 3.37 2.33 -7.85
CA GLN A 73 2.54 1.46 -8.66
C GLN A 73 2.02 0.33 -7.78
N GLN A 74 0.72 0.21 -7.66
CA GLN A 74 0.06 -0.83 -6.87
C GLN A 74 -1.31 -1.15 -7.45
N ASP A 75 -1.85 -2.30 -7.06
CA ASP A 75 -3.18 -2.72 -7.47
C ASP A 75 -4.25 -1.76 -6.94
N LEU A 76 -5.29 -1.55 -7.76
CA LEU A 76 -6.44 -0.73 -7.41
C LEU A 76 -7.67 -1.62 -7.20
N TRP A 77 -8.30 -1.46 -6.04
CA TRP A 77 -9.55 -2.12 -5.70
C TRP A 77 -10.70 -1.13 -5.66
N ILE A 78 -11.80 -1.47 -6.31
CA ILE A 78 -13.05 -0.74 -6.18
C ILE A 78 -13.98 -1.54 -5.29
N SER A 79 -14.53 -0.87 -4.28
CA SER A 79 -15.41 -1.51 -3.30
C SER A 79 -16.71 -0.72 -3.14
N VAL A 80 -17.77 -1.44 -2.79
CA VAL A 80 -19.07 -0.85 -2.45
C VAL A 80 -19.28 -0.91 -0.95
N TRP A 81 -19.71 0.20 -0.38
CA TRP A 81 -20.13 0.25 1.02
C TRP A 81 -21.49 -0.41 1.17
N GLN A 82 -21.57 -1.51 1.92
CA GLN A 82 -22.79 -2.30 2.11
C GLN A 82 -22.83 -2.92 3.50
N LYS A 83 -23.99 -3.47 3.90
CA LYS A 83 -24.09 -4.29 5.10
C LYS A 83 -23.18 -5.51 5.02
N THR A 84 -22.62 -5.90 6.16
CA THR A 84 -21.87 -7.15 6.27
C THR A 84 -22.73 -8.35 5.89
N ASP A 85 -22.13 -9.35 5.27
CA ASP A 85 -22.75 -10.61 4.90
C ASP A 85 -21.77 -11.78 5.13
N ALA A 86 -22.19 -13.00 4.82
CA ALA A 86 -21.35 -14.18 5.02
C ALA A 86 -20.05 -14.16 4.18
N LYS A 87 -20.04 -13.48 3.03
CA LYS A 87 -18.88 -13.33 2.16
C LYS A 87 -17.95 -12.21 2.63
N ASN A 88 -18.53 -11.15 3.19
CA ASN A 88 -17.81 -9.94 3.64
C ASN A 88 -18.18 -9.66 5.11
N PRO A 89 -17.69 -10.47 6.06
CA PRO A 89 -18.13 -10.41 7.45
C PRO A 89 -17.49 -9.32 8.30
N TYR A 90 -16.42 -8.68 7.80
CA TYR A 90 -15.69 -7.66 8.54
C TYR A 90 -16.53 -6.40 8.68
N SER A 91 -16.82 -6.02 9.91
CA SER A 91 -17.57 -4.80 10.22
C SER A 91 -16.60 -3.63 10.46
N VAL A 92 -16.60 -2.68 9.55
CA VAL A 92 -15.81 -1.45 9.68
C VAL A 92 -16.35 -0.65 10.87
N GLU A 93 -15.47 -0.31 11.81
CA GLU A 93 -15.80 0.43 13.04
C GLU A 93 -17.01 -0.11 13.81
N ASN A 94 -17.25 -1.41 13.74
CA ASN A 94 -18.39 -2.08 14.37
C ASN A 94 -19.76 -1.53 13.91
N THR A 95 -19.83 -0.92 12.73
CA THR A 95 -21.07 -0.31 12.19
C THR A 95 -22.07 -1.31 11.61
N GLY A 96 -21.66 -2.56 11.41
CA GLY A 96 -22.43 -3.56 10.66
C GLY A 96 -22.30 -3.40 9.13
N TYR A 97 -21.41 -2.54 8.67
CA TYR A 97 -21.12 -2.29 7.25
C TYR A 97 -19.66 -2.60 6.91
N THR A 98 -19.41 -2.81 5.62
CA THR A 98 -18.08 -3.15 5.09
C THR A 98 -17.86 -2.59 3.70
N PHE A 99 -16.61 -2.53 3.27
CA PHE A 99 -16.22 -2.29 1.88
C PHE A 99 -16.13 -3.64 1.16
N ALA A 100 -17.19 -4.00 0.42
CA ALA A 100 -17.21 -5.22 -0.38
C ALA A 100 -16.51 -4.97 -1.73
N PRO A 101 -15.42 -5.70 -2.06
CA PRO A 101 -14.72 -5.50 -3.32
C PRO A 101 -15.58 -5.96 -4.49
N VAL A 102 -15.71 -5.12 -5.52
CA VAL A 102 -16.49 -5.38 -6.74
C VAL A 102 -15.64 -5.41 -8.00
N ALA A 103 -14.48 -4.74 -8.01
CA ALA A 103 -13.53 -4.80 -9.09
C ALA A 103 -12.09 -4.71 -8.59
N HIS A 104 -11.18 -5.31 -9.37
CA HIS A 104 -9.74 -5.28 -9.15
C HIS A 104 -9.05 -4.93 -10.46
N TYR A 105 -8.11 -4.02 -10.40
CA TYR A 105 -7.27 -3.62 -11.52
C TYR A 105 -5.81 -3.78 -11.13
N ASP A 106 -5.06 -4.42 -12.01
CA ASP A 106 -3.62 -4.59 -11.88
C ASP A 106 -2.90 -3.23 -11.90
N SER A 107 -1.78 -3.15 -11.20
CA SER A 107 -0.98 -1.93 -11.05
C SER A 107 -0.60 -1.27 -12.37
N TYR A 108 -0.37 -2.05 -13.46
CA TYR A 108 -0.04 -1.48 -14.77
C TYR A 108 -1.23 -0.79 -15.44
N VAL A 109 -2.47 -1.19 -15.16
CA VAL A 109 -3.69 -0.55 -15.71
C VAL A 109 -3.84 0.86 -15.16
N ALA A 110 -3.48 1.07 -13.89
CA ALA A 110 -3.48 2.37 -13.23
C ALA A 110 -2.22 3.21 -13.56
N SER A 111 -1.24 2.62 -14.24
CA SER A 111 0.03 3.26 -14.59
C SER A 111 -0.12 4.17 -15.81
N THR A 112 -0.62 5.38 -15.57
CA THR A 112 -0.74 6.40 -16.63
C THR A 112 0.62 7.04 -16.95
N PRO A 113 0.84 7.50 -18.21
CA PRO A 113 2.00 8.31 -18.53
C PRO A 113 2.07 9.56 -17.65
N THR A 114 3.30 9.92 -17.25
CA THR A 114 3.52 11.14 -16.47
C THR A 114 4.02 12.29 -17.36
N SER A 115 3.54 13.50 -17.09
CA SER A 115 4.14 14.73 -17.60
C SER A 115 5.22 15.30 -16.66
N CYS A 116 5.42 14.68 -15.50
CA CYS A 116 6.44 15.07 -14.54
C CYS A 116 7.84 14.83 -15.12
N GLN A 117 8.67 15.85 -15.08
CA GLN A 117 10.10 15.77 -15.42
C GLN A 117 10.92 15.94 -14.15
N MET A 118 10.94 14.88 -13.35
CA MET A 118 11.67 14.87 -12.11
C MET A 118 13.20 14.97 -12.38
N LYS A 119 13.84 15.87 -11.66
CA LYS A 119 15.32 15.95 -11.65
C LYS A 119 15.84 14.96 -10.61
N HIS A 120 16.51 13.93 -11.09
CA HIS A 120 17.16 12.98 -10.20
C HIS A 120 18.40 13.62 -9.57
N GLY A 121 18.54 13.50 -8.26
CA GLY A 121 19.79 13.87 -7.59
C GLY A 121 20.90 12.90 -8.00
N VAL A 122 22.05 13.41 -8.40
CA VAL A 122 23.25 12.64 -8.69
C VAL A 122 24.07 12.45 -7.42
#